data_0a1e93d2da8dceeb266d2bdf1ea1914a
#
_entry.id   0a1e93d2da8dceeb266d2bdf1ea1914a
#
_cell.length_a   1.000
_cell.length_b   1.000
_cell.length_c   1.000
_cell.angle_alpha   90.00
_cell.angle_beta   90.00
_cell.angle_gamma   90.00
#
_symmetry.space_group_name_H-M   'P 1'
#
loop_
_entity.id
_entity.type
_entity.pdbx_description
1 polymer ?
#
loop_
_entity_poly.entity_id
_entity_poly.type
_entity_poly.pdbx_seq_one_letter_code
_entity_poly.pdbx_strand_id
1 'polypeptide(L)'
;MNKRLILIFVTLSLIFSGIVGYHYYKHIFGSLVTKTGAVYIRSTDNINDVKKSLNDFIGNETIFFWLANKKNYKRPKAGKYTLKQGMSLNDIINLLRSGNQTPVKVSFNNQDSLEKFSGRIAEQLELDSISILKAFKDPIFLKTNKLSKLSALEILIPNTYEFYWNVSAEKFRTNMLKEFKKFWNKDRLHKAAQIKMSPSQIMTLASIVQKETAKVSERPIVAGLYLNRLKRNIPLQADPTIIYILKQKNGENFKEKSFTQRFKNLISI
;
A
#
# COMPACT_ATOMS: atom_id res chain seq x y z
N MET A 1 -14.55 -60.02 38.58
CA MET A 1 -14.86 -58.57 38.62
C MET A 1 -16.36 -58.39 38.52
N ASN A 2 -16.99 -57.72 39.45
CA ASN A 2 -18.46 -57.66 39.59
C ASN A 2 -19.07 -56.87 38.36
N LYS A 3 -19.99 -57.53 37.61
CA LYS A 3 -20.60 -56.94 36.39
C LYS A 3 -21.15 -55.52 36.62
N ARG A 4 -21.65 -55.22 37.82
CA ARG A 4 -22.12 -53.88 38.22
C ARG A 4 -20.97 -52.83 38.27
N LEU A 5 -19.79 -53.22 38.76
CA LEU A 5 -18.62 -52.36 38.83
C LEU A 5 -18.09 -52.01 37.41
N ILE A 6 -18.10 -52.96 36.50
CA ILE A 6 -17.71 -52.79 35.10
C ILE A 6 -18.68 -51.81 34.44
N LEU A 7 -20.00 -52.01 34.65
CA LEU A 7 -21.00 -51.11 34.07
C LEU A 7 -20.84 -49.65 34.56
N ILE A 8 -20.62 -49.47 35.87
CA ILE A 8 -20.39 -48.16 36.48
C ILE A 8 -19.12 -47.52 35.89
N PHE A 9 -18.04 -48.25 35.74
CA PHE A 9 -16.79 -47.75 35.15
C PHE A 9 -16.97 -47.33 33.68
N VAL A 10 -17.70 -48.13 32.89
CA VAL A 10 -17.99 -47.81 31.48
C VAL A 10 -18.86 -46.56 31.36
N THR A 11 -19.90 -46.41 32.21
CA THR A 11 -20.75 -45.20 32.18
C THR A 11 -19.99 -43.97 32.61
N LEU A 12 -19.17 -44.01 33.65
CA LEU A 12 -18.32 -42.89 34.07
C LEU A 12 -17.29 -42.50 32.98
N SER A 13 -16.69 -43.48 32.30
CA SER A 13 -15.78 -43.26 31.19
C SER A 13 -16.47 -42.56 30.02
N LEU A 14 -17.69 -42.95 29.66
CA LEU A 14 -18.47 -42.31 28.60
C LEU A 14 -18.87 -40.85 28.96
N ILE A 15 -19.29 -40.65 30.22
CA ILE A 15 -19.60 -39.28 30.71
C ILE A 15 -18.36 -38.41 30.68
N PHE A 16 -17.23 -38.90 31.17
CA PHE A 16 -15.95 -38.18 31.15
C PHE A 16 -15.52 -37.83 29.71
N SER A 17 -15.57 -38.82 28.79
CA SER A 17 -15.28 -38.61 27.37
C SER A 17 -16.21 -37.59 26.73
N GLY A 18 -17.49 -37.57 27.09
CA GLY A 18 -18.47 -36.58 26.64
C GLY A 18 -18.13 -35.15 27.11
N ILE A 19 -17.75 -35.01 28.39
CA ILE A 19 -17.36 -33.74 28.99
C ILE A 19 -16.08 -33.19 28.29
N VAL A 20 -15.08 -34.04 28.14
CA VAL A 20 -13.83 -33.68 27.44
C VAL A 20 -14.10 -33.30 25.98
N GLY A 21 -14.91 -34.14 25.28
CA GLY A 21 -15.30 -33.86 23.90
C GLY A 21 -16.03 -32.50 23.75
N TYR A 22 -16.98 -32.21 24.66
CA TYR A 22 -17.68 -30.92 24.68
C TYR A 22 -16.74 -29.73 24.96
N HIS A 23 -15.79 -29.90 25.87
CA HIS A 23 -14.79 -28.88 26.15
C HIS A 23 -13.96 -28.53 24.90
N TYR A 24 -13.39 -29.58 24.23
CA TYR A 24 -12.66 -29.36 22.96
C TYR A 24 -13.55 -28.76 21.87
N TYR A 25 -14.78 -29.26 21.73
CA TYR A 25 -15.73 -28.70 20.76
C TYR A 25 -15.95 -27.19 20.98
N LYS A 26 -16.19 -26.76 22.23
CA LYS A 26 -16.40 -25.39 22.59
C LYS A 26 -15.18 -24.49 22.26
N HIS A 27 -13.96 -24.96 22.53
CA HIS A 27 -12.72 -24.23 22.22
C HIS A 27 -12.45 -24.12 20.72
N ILE A 28 -12.84 -25.10 19.92
CA ILE A 28 -12.60 -25.16 18.49
C ILE A 28 -13.66 -24.35 17.72
N PHE A 29 -14.93 -24.54 18.05
CA PHE A 29 -16.07 -24.01 17.29
C PHE A 29 -16.86 -22.91 18.02
N GLY A 30 -16.57 -22.69 19.30
CA GLY A 30 -17.19 -21.59 20.04
C GLY A 30 -16.72 -20.23 19.54
N SER A 31 -17.56 -19.22 19.70
CA SER A 31 -17.23 -17.82 19.40
C SER A 31 -16.06 -17.36 20.27
N LEU A 32 -14.97 -16.96 19.63
CA LEU A 32 -13.73 -16.57 20.31
C LEU A 32 -13.42 -15.08 20.11
N VAL A 33 -13.62 -14.56 18.90
CA VAL A 33 -13.34 -13.16 18.55
C VAL A 33 -14.44 -12.26 19.15
N THR A 34 -14.06 -11.42 20.10
CA THR A 34 -14.98 -10.50 20.78
C THR A 34 -15.25 -9.20 20.02
N LYS A 35 -14.30 -8.76 19.19
CA LYS A 35 -14.42 -7.55 18.37
C LYS A 35 -13.79 -7.74 16.99
N THR A 36 -14.40 -7.16 15.97
CA THR A 36 -13.84 -7.17 14.61
C THR A 36 -12.54 -6.38 14.57
N GLY A 37 -11.50 -6.93 13.93
CA GLY A 37 -10.21 -6.28 13.79
C GLY A 37 -9.37 -6.88 12.67
N ALA A 38 -8.24 -6.26 12.38
CA ALA A 38 -7.31 -6.72 11.35
C ALA A 38 -6.07 -7.35 11.96
N VAL A 39 -5.64 -8.47 11.39
CA VAL A 39 -4.36 -9.13 11.69
C VAL A 39 -3.48 -9.05 10.46
N TYR A 40 -2.22 -8.71 10.66
CA TYR A 40 -1.19 -8.65 9.62
C TYR A 40 -0.21 -9.80 9.84
N ILE A 41 -0.03 -10.63 8.82
CA ILE A 41 0.93 -11.72 8.79
C ILE A 41 1.99 -11.39 7.77
N ARG A 42 3.23 -11.28 8.20
CA ARG A 42 4.38 -10.94 7.36
C ARG A 42 4.81 -12.11 6.50
N SER A 43 5.47 -11.80 5.40
CA SER A 43 6.06 -12.80 4.50
C SER A 43 7.15 -13.64 5.17
N THR A 44 7.73 -13.15 6.26
CA THR A 44 8.76 -13.83 7.07
C THR A 44 8.21 -14.60 8.25
N ASP A 45 6.91 -14.46 8.57
CA ASP A 45 6.32 -15.03 9.78
C ASP A 45 6.21 -16.55 9.69
N ASN A 46 6.57 -17.21 10.78
CA ASN A 46 6.30 -18.62 11.04
C ASN A 46 5.01 -18.80 11.86
N ILE A 47 4.64 -20.03 12.14
CA ILE A 47 3.38 -20.34 12.85
C ILE A 47 3.33 -19.79 14.29
N ASN A 48 4.49 -19.64 14.96
CA ASN A 48 4.56 -19.03 16.30
C ASN A 48 4.31 -17.51 16.21
N ASP A 49 4.85 -16.86 15.18
CA ASP A 49 4.62 -15.43 14.93
C ASP A 49 3.14 -15.17 14.64
N VAL A 50 2.50 -16.04 13.85
CA VAL A 50 1.05 -15.99 13.62
C VAL A 50 0.27 -16.11 14.92
N LYS A 51 0.58 -17.11 15.79
CA LYS A 51 -0.06 -17.24 17.10
C LYS A 51 0.09 -15.96 17.93
N LYS A 52 1.28 -15.37 17.92
CA LYS A 52 1.58 -14.11 18.62
C LYS A 52 0.74 -12.94 18.08
N SER A 53 0.63 -12.82 16.76
CA SER A 53 -0.19 -11.78 16.11
C SER A 53 -1.70 -11.94 16.37
N LEU A 54 -2.13 -13.14 16.72
CA LEU A 54 -3.53 -13.44 17.07
C LEU A 54 -3.85 -13.23 18.56
N ASN A 55 -2.87 -12.98 19.43
CA ASN A 55 -3.07 -12.95 20.89
C ASN A 55 -4.19 -12.00 21.33
N ASP A 56 -4.32 -10.83 20.71
CA ASP A 56 -5.36 -9.85 21.05
C ASP A 56 -6.77 -10.32 20.70
N PHE A 57 -6.90 -11.36 19.88
CA PHE A 57 -8.18 -11.93 19.42
C PHE A 57 -8.52 -13.26 20.07
N ILE A 58 -7.52 -14.10 20.29
CA ILE A 58 -7.72 -15.47 20.78
C ILE A 58 -7.14 -15.70 22.18
N GLY A 59 -6.46 -14.70 22.76
CA GLY A 59 -5.78 -14.83 24.04
C GLY A 59 -4.78 -15.99 24.06
N ASN A 60 -4.62 -16.60 25.22
CA ASN A 60 -3.68 -17.71 25.39
C ASN A 60 -4.29 -19.08 25.02
N GLU A 61 -4.87 -19.17 23.80
CA GLU A 61 -5.52 -20.39 23.33
C GLU A 61 -4.50 -21.51 23.08
N THR A 62 -4.50 -22.53 23.92
CA THR A 62 -3.52 -23.64 23.89
C THR A 62 -3.77 -24.62 22.75
N ILE A 63 -5.02 -24.72 22.28
CA ILE A 63 -5.44 -25.66 21.21
C ILE A 63 -5.02 -25.15 19.82
N PHE A 64 -4.56 -23.91 19.68
CA PHE A 64 -4.20 -23.33 18.39
C PHE A 64 -3.24 -24.21 17.58
N PHE A 65 -2.11 -24.60 18.15
CA PHE A 65 -1.10 -25.39 17.42
C PHE A 65 -1.60 -26.79 17.06
N TRP A 66 -2.36 -27.43 17.95
CA TRP A 66 -2.97 -28.72 17.68
C TRP A 66 -3.94 -28.61 16.48
N LEU A 67 -4.83 -27.65 16.49
CA LEU A 67 -5.81 -27.47 15.41
C LEU A 67 -5.14 -27.02 14.10
N ALA A 68 -4.15 -26.14 14.15
CA ALA A 68 -3.35 -25.73 12.99
C ALA A 68 -2.68 -26.94 12.33
N ASN A 69 -2.08 -27.84 13.15
CA ASN A 69 -1.46 -29.06 12.64
C ASN A 69 -2.51 -30.00 12.02
N LYS A 70 -3.63 -30.25 12.70
CA LYS A 70 -4.74 -31.08 12.18
C LYS A 70 -5.29 -30.56 10.86
N LYS A 71 -5.32 -29.26 10.68
CA LYS A 71 -5.77 -28.61 9.44
C LYS A 71 -4.67 -28.42 8.40
N ASN A 72 -3.47 -28.96 8.65
CA ASN A 72 -2.30 -28.81 7.78
C ASN A 72 -1.95 -27.33 7.49
N TYR A 73 -2.15 -26.45 8.46
CA TYR A 73 -1.73 -25.05 8.40
C TYR A 73 -0.30 -24.91 8.94
N LYS A 74 0.68 -25.31 8.13
CA LYS A 74 2.11 -25.31 8.48
C LYS A 74 2.87 -24.13 7.90
N ARG A 75 2.39 -23.56 6.79
CA ARG A 75 3.01 -22.42 6.10
C ARG A 75 2.03 -21.25 6.12
N PRO A 76 2.28 -20.24 6.94
CA PRO A 76 1.47 -19.03 6.95
C PRO A 76 1.48 -18.35 5.58
N LYS A 77 0.33 -17.83 5.19
CA LYS A 77 0.20 -17.01 4.01
C LYS A 77 0.21 -15.55 4.47
N ALA A 78 1.21 -14.81 4.02
CA ALA A 78 1.34 -13.39 4.33
C ALA A 78 0.14 -12.58 3.83
N GLY A 79 -0.21 -11.51 4.54
CA GLY A 79 -1.27 -10.61 4.15
C GLY A 79 -2.02 -10.00 5.33
N LYS A 80 -2.96 -9.12 5.01
CA LYS A 80 -3.93 -8.58 5.97
C LYS A 80 -5.18 -9.44 5.98
N TYR A 81 -5.62 -9.86 7.16
CA TYR A 81 -6.85 -10.62 7.36
C TYR A 81 -7.78 -9.89 8.32
N THR A 82 -9.05 -9.81 7.99
CA THR A 82 -10.07 -9.24 8.87
C THR A 82 -10.74 -10.36 9.66
N LEU A 83 -10.51 -10.38 10.96
CA LEU A 83 -11.22 -11.25 11.88
C LEU A 83 -12.53 -10.57 12.31
N LYS A 84 -13.66 -11.24 12.08
CA LYS A 84 -14.98 -10.72 12.43
C LYS A 84 -15.37 -11.20 13.83
N GLN A 85 -16.09 -10.36 14.55
CA GLN A 85 -16.72 -10.75 15.83
C GLN A 85 -17.52 -12.05 15.65
N GLY A 86 -17.41 -12.94 16.60
CA GLY A 86 -18.07 -14.24 16.58
C GLY A 86 -17.30 -15.36 15.92
N MET A 87 -16.17 -15.08 15.24
CA MET A 87 -15.35 -16.13 14.64
C MET A 87 -14.80 -17.07 15.70
N SER A 88 -14.86 -18.38 15.39
CA SER A 88 -14.23 -19.43 16.15
C SER A 88 -12.76 -19.62 15.78
N LEU A 89 -12.01 -20.37 16.57
CA LEU A 89 -10.63 -20.74 16.24
C LEU A 89 -10.57 -21.52 14.91
N ASN A 90 -11.56 -22.36 14.65
CA ASN A 90 -11.70 -23.07 13.39
C ASN A 90 -11.84 -22.15 12.18
N ASP A 91 -12.64 -21.09 12.31
CA ASP A 91 -12.87 -20.09 11.24
C ASP A 91 -11.60 -19.28 10.97
N ILE A 92 -10.91 -18.86 12.05
CA ILE A 92 -9.64 -18.12 11.95
C ILE A 92 -8.61 -18.96 11.17
N ILE A 93 -8.37 -20.22 11.58
CA ILE A 93 -7.38 -21.07 10.91
C ILE A 93 -7.77 -21.33 9.45
N ASN A 94 -9.06 -21.56 9.17
CA ASN A 94 -9.54 -21.73 7.80
C ASN A 94 -9.30 -20.47 6.94
N LEU A 95 -9.60 -19.28 7.48
CA LEU A 95 -9.36 -18.01 6.81
C LEU A 95 -7.87 -17.85 6.47
N LEU A 96 -6.99 -18.01 7.46
CA LEU A 96 -5.55 -17.84 7.27
C LEU A 96 -4.96 -18.88 6.30
N ARG A 97 -5.42 -20.14 6.40
CA ARG A 97 -5.00 -21.22 5.50
C ARG A 97 -5.44 -21.00 4.07
N SER A 98 -6.66 -20.50 3.85
CA SER A 98 -7.16 -20.18 2.51
C SER A 98 -6.35 -19.09 1.83
N GLY A 99 -5.82 -18.12 2.59
CA GLY A 99 -5.15 -16.94 2.07
C GLY A 99 -6.12 -15.91 1.50
N ASN A 100 -7.39 -15.96 1.94
CA ASN A 100 -8.39 -14.97 1.54
C ASN A 100 -8.16 -13.65 2.27
N GLN A 101 -7.21 -12.87 1.75
CA GLN A 101 -6.77 -11.60 2.31
C GLN A 101 -7.82 -10.51 2.12
N THR A 102 -7.82 -9.56 3.04
CA THR A 102 -8.57 -8.31 2.91
C THR A 102 -7.66 -7.25 2.29
N PRO A 103 -8.00 -6.65 1.15
CA PRO A 103 -7.21 -5.57 0.56
C PRO A 103 -7.03 -4.38 1.50
N VAL A 104 -5.95 -3.63 1.33
CA VAL A 104 -5.71 -2.35 1.99
C VAL A 104 -5.91 -1.21 0.99
N LYS A 105 -6.47 -0.11 1.47
CA LYS A 105 -6.57 1.13 0.70
C LYS A 105 -5.28 1.92 0.85
N VAL A 106 -4.49 1.98 -0.21
CA VAL A 106 -3.23 2.72 -0.29
C VAL A 106 -3.50 4.05 -0.94
N SER A 107 -3.24 5.14 -0.25
CA SER A 107 -3.48 6.49 -0.75
C SER A 107 -2.21 7.33 -0.74
N PHE A 108 -2.06 8.12 -1.78
CA PHE A 108 -1.02 9.14 -1.85
C PHE A 108 -1.50 10.36 -2.63
N ASN A 109 -0.95 11.49 -2.28
CA ASN A 109 -1.05 12.75 -3.02
C ASN A 109 0.21 12.97 -3.87
N ASN A 110 0.33 14.12 -4.52
CA ASN A 110 1.52 14.49 -5.26
C ASN A 110 2.76 14.48 -4.37
N GLN A 111 3.82 13.86 -4.84
CA GLN A 111 5.09 13.73 -4.14
C GLN A 111 6.19 14.45 -4.93
N ASP A 112 7.14 15.03 -4.21
CA ASP A 112 8.24 15.81 -4.83
C ASP A 112 9.36 14.93 -5.38
N SER A 113 9.46 13.68 -4.91
CA SER A 113 10.48 12.71 -5.36
C SER A 113 10.01 11.27 -5.22
N LEU A 114 10.67 10.34 -5.92
CA LEU A 114 10.44 8.91 -5.77
C LEU A 114 10.79 8.42 -4.36
N GLU A 115 11.77 9.02 -3.70
CA GLU A 115 12.17 8.70 -2.33
C GLU A 115 11.03 8.98 -1.35
N LYS A 116 10.44 10.18 -1.41
CA LYS A 116 9.28 10.55 -0.58
C LYS A 116 8.06 9.68 -0.89
N PHE A 117 7.82 9.42 -2.17
CA PHE A 117 6.76 8.50 -2.60
C PHE A 117 6.98 7.10 -2.00
N SER A 118 8.18 6.54 -2.13
CA SER A 118 8.51 5.21 -1.63
C SER A 118 8.35 5.12 -0.10
N GLY A 119 8.77 6.14 0.64
CA GLY A 119 8.53 6.23 2.08
C GLY A 119 7.04 6.23 2.43
N ARG A 120 6.24 7.03 1.73
CA ARG A 120 4.79 7.12 1.94
C ARG A 120 4.05 5.80 1.66
N ILE A 121 4.50 5.03 0.68
CA ILE A 121 3.92 3.71 0.37
C ILE A 121 4.37 2.65 1.37
N ALA A 122 5.62 2.69 1.81
CA ALA A 122 6.16 1.76 2.82
C ALA A 122 5.44 1.86 4.18
N GLU A 123 4.87 3.01 4.53
CA GLU A 123 4.02 3.17 5.72
C GLU A 123 2.69 2.39 5.65
N GLN A 124 2.24 2.01 4.45
CA GLN A 124 0.91 1.45 4.21
C GLN A 124 0.92 -0.02 3.78
N LEU A 125 2.06 -0.53 3.35
CA LEU A 125 2.26 -1.90 2.83
C LEU A 125 3.36 -2.62 3.62
N GLU A 126 3.55 -3.91 3.36
CA GLU A 126 4.67 -4.68 3.89
C GLU A 126 6.01 -4.28 3.27
N LEU A 127 5.96 -3.63 2.11
CA LEU A 127 7.15 -3.23 1.34
C LEU A 127 8.00 -2.20 2.10
N ASP A 128 9.31 -2.35 2.04
CA ASP A 128 10.24 -1.29 2.42
C ASP A 128 10.42 -0.25 1.30
N SER A 129 10.81 0.96 1.70
CA SER A 129 10.99 2.09 0.77
C SER A 129 12.10 1.86 -0.27
N ILE A 130 13.14 1.11 0.10
CA ILE A 130 14.28 0.82 -0.79
C ILE A 130 13.85 -0.10 -1.92
N SER A 131 13.08 -1.15 -1.62
CA SER A 131 12.54 -2.08 -2.61
C SER A 131 11.62 -1.38 -3.61
N ILE A 132 10.74 -0.49 -3.12
CA ILE A 132 9.87 0.32 -3.98
C ILE A 132 10.71 1.22 -4.89
N LEU A 133 11.64 1.97 -4.31
CA LEU A 133 12.51 2.88 -5.05
C LEU A 133 13.30 2.14 -6.14
N LYS A 134 13.86 0.97 -5.81
CA LYS A 134 14.61 0.12 -6.74
C LYS A 134 13.74 -0.34 -7.90
N ALA A 135 12.51 -0.76 -7.63
CA ALA A 135 11.57 -1.16 -8.66
C ALA A 135 11.26 -0.02 -9.64
N PHE A 136 11.04 1.21 -9.17
CA PHE A 136 10.76 2.36 -10.04
C PHE A 136 11.99 2.89 -10.79
N LYS A 137 13.21 2.64 -10.27
CA LYS A 137 14.47 3.00 -10.91
C LYS A 137 15.07 1.89 -11.78
N ASP A 138 14.40 0.74 -11.93
CA ASP A 138 14.84 -0.39 -12.73
C ASP A 138 15.08 0.04 -14.18
N PRO A 139 16.33 -0.10 -14.73
CA PRO A 139 16.67 0.34 -16.07
C PRO A 139 15.86 -0.34 -17.17
N ILE A 140 15.52 -1.63 -17.00
CA ILE A 140 14.74 -2.40 -17.97
C ILE A 140 13.31 -1.85 -18.03
N PHE A 141 12.69 -1.63 -16.87
CA PHE A 141 11.36 -1.03 -16.78
C PHE A 141 11.32 0.37 -17.40
N LEU A 142 12.28 1.22 -17.08
CA LEU A 142 12.36 2.58 -17.61
C LEU A 142 12.51 2.57 -19.14
N LYS A 143 13.45 1.80 -19.67
CA LYS A 143 13.68 1.69 -21.11
C LYS A 143 12.46 1.15 -21.86
N THR A 144 11.86 0.07 -21.36
CA THR A 144 10.70 -0.57 -22.00
C THR A 144 9.48 0.37 -22.08
N ASN A 145 9.31 1.24 -21.08
CA ASN A 145 8.17 2.17 -21.02
C ASN A 145 8.52 3.59 -21.49
N LYS A 146 9.69 3.79 -22.07
CA LYS A 146 10.20 5.10 -22.55
C LYS A 146 10.21 6.16 -21.45
N LEU A 147 10.53 5.75 -20.22
CA LEU A 147 10.64 6.60 -19.05
C LEU A 147 12.13 6.89 -18.75
N SER A 148 12.38 8.04 -18.14
CA SER A 148 13.65 8.37 -17.48
C SER A 148 13.51 8.24 -15.96
N LYS A 149 14.61 8.31 -15.22
CA LYS A 149 14.55 8.38 -13.75
C LYS A 149 13.74 9.57 -13.24
N LEU A 150 13.74 10.68 -13.98
CA LEU A 150 12.98 11.89 -13.64
C LEU A 150 11.49 11.72 -13.99
N SER A 151 11.18 11.15 -15.15
CA SER A 151 9.78 10.95 -15.58
C SER A 151 9.08 9.76 -14.92
N ALA A 152 9.81 8.95 -14.13
CA ALA A 152 9.18 7.83 -13.41
C ALA A 152 8.10 8.29 -12.39
N LEU A 153 8.16 9.52 -11.90
CA LEU A 153 7.09 10.12 -11.07
C LEU A 153 5.80 10.38 -11.86
N GLU A 154 5.88 10.57 -13.17
CA GLU A 154 4.71 10.93 -14.01
C GLU A 154 3.65 9.82 -14.04
N ILE A 155 4.07 8.55 -13.84
CA ILE A 155 3.14 7.42 -13.82
C ILE A 155 2.33 7.32 -12.52
N LEU A 156 2.64 8.14 -11.53
CA LEU A 156 2.03 8.11 -10.20
C LEU A 156 0.84 9.07 -10.15
N ILE A 157 -0.31 8.62 -10.59
CA ILE A 157 -1.55 9.39 -10.52
C ILE A 157 -2.06 9.39 -9.08
N PRO A 158 -2.15 10.56 -8.40
CA PRO A 158 -2.66 10.64 -7.02
C PRO A 158 -4.09 10.12 -6.92
N ASN A 159 -4.29 9.12 -6.10
CA ASN A 159 -5.60 8.51 -5.84
C ASN A 159 -5.49 7.55 -4.64
N THR A 160 -6.60 6.86 -4.36
CA THR A 160 -6.65 5.71 -3.44
C THR A 160 -6.80 4.45 -4.27
N TYR A 161 -5.90 3.49 -4.04
CA TYR A 161 -5.83 2.23 -4.75
C TYR A 161 -6.00 1.06 -3.77
N GLU A 162 -6.52 -0.06 -4.25
CA GLU A 162 -6.62 -1.28 -3.45
C GLU A 162 -5.50 -2.25 -3.82
N PHE A 163 -4.77 -2.71 -2.79
CA PHE A 163 -3.70 -3.69 -2.91
C PHE A 163 -3.80 -4.75 -1.81
N TYR A 164 -3.25 -5.92 -2.06
CA TYR A 164 -2.91 -6.82 -0.97
C TYR A 164 -1.71 -6.24 -0.22
N TRP A 165 -1.75 -6.33 1.12
CA TRP A 165 -0.75 -5.70 1.98
C TRP A 165 0.68 -6.18 1.67
N ASN A 166 0.85 -7.44 1.27
CA ASN A 166 2.10 -8.08 0.89
C ASN A 166 2.37 -8.06 -0.63
N VAL A 167 1.84 -7.09 -1.37
CA VAL A 167 2.11 -6.94 -2.80
C VAL A 167 3.62 -6.76 -3.05
N SER A 168 4.18 -7.35 -4.12
CA SER A 168 5.59 -7.09 -4.44
C SER A 168 5.77 -5.70 -5.07
N ALA A 169 6.98 -5.13 -4.95
CA ALA A 169 7.32 -3.82 -5.50
C ALA A 169 7.11 -3.74 -7.02
N GLU A 170 7.41 -4.83 -7.74
CA GLU A 170 7.22 -4.93 -9.18
C GLU A 170 5.73 -4.95 -9.56
N LYS A 171 4.91 -5.71 -8.82
CA LYS A 171 3.45 -5.73 -9.04
C LYS A 171 2.83 -4.38 -8.70
N PHE A 172 3.26 -3.75 -7.62
CA PHE A 172 2.82 -2.41 -7.26
C PHE A 172 3.14 -1.42 -8.39
N ARG A 173 4.40 -1.36 -8.84
CA ARG A 173 4.84 -0.53 -9.96
C ARG A 173 4.04 -0.80 -11.24
N THR A 174 3.84 -2.08 -11.58
CA THR A 174 3.08 -2.46 -12.78
C THR A 174 1.63 -1.98 -12.72
N ASN A 175 1.01 -2.04 -11.56
CA ASN A 175 -0.34 -1.51 -11.37
C ASN A 175 -0.36 0.02 -11.50
N MET A 176 0.63 0.75 -10.97
CA MET A 176 0.73 2.20 -11.17
C MET A 176 0.83 2.56 -12.64
N LEU A 177 1.66 1.84 -13.40
CA LEU A 177 1.75 2.03 -14.85
C LEU A 177 0.42 1.73 -15.57
N LYS A 178 -0.29 0.69 -15.14
CA LYS A 178 -1.62 0.35 -15.69
C LYS A 178 -2.62 1.48 -15.45
N GLU A 179 -2.67 2.01 -14.24
CA GLU A 179 -3.55 3.13 -13.89
C GLU A 179 -3.17 4.42 -14.64
N PHE A 180 -1.88 4.68 -14.84
CA PHE A 180 -1.41 5.77 -15.70
C PHE A 180 -1.90 5.61 -17.15
N LYS A 181 -1.75 4.41 -17.74
CA LYS A 181 -2.26 4.13 -19.09
C LYS A 181 -3.78 4.26 -19.19
N LYS A 182 -4.52 3.87 -18.15
CA LYS A 182 -5.97 4.05 -18.07
C LYS A 182 -6.37 5.51 -17.94
N PHE A 183 -5.60 6.29 -17.18
CA PHE A 183 -5.80 7.74 -17.07
C PHE A 183 -5.68 8.42 -18.44
N TRP A 184 -4.69 8.05 -19.26
CA TRP A 184 -4.50 8.55 -20.61
C TRP A 184 -5.38 7.79 -21.62
N ASN A 185 -6.69 7.91 -21.45
CA ASN A 185 -7.69 7.35 -22.37
C ASN A 185 -7.73 8.10 -23.72
N LYS A 186 -8.52 7.60 -24.67
CA LYS A 186 -8.61 8.16 -26.03
C LYS A 186 -8.99 9.65 -26.02
N ASP A 187 -9.94 10.06 -25.17
CA ASP A 187 -10.37 11.45 -25.06
C ASP A 187 -9.23 12.38 -24.58
N ARG A 188 -8.51 12.00 -23.52
CA ARG A 188 -7.37 12.77 -23.01
C ARG A 188 -6.22 12.85 -24.01
N LEU A 189 -5.94 11.75 -24.71
CA LEU A 189 -4.91 11.73 -25.77
C LEU A 189 -5.32 12.64 -26.93
N HIS A 190 -6.60 12.64 -27.32
CA HIS A 190 -7.10 13.55 -28.35
C HIS A 190 -6.95 15.03 -27.95
N LYS A 191 -7.33 15.39 -26.72
CA LYS A 191 -7.15 16.75 -26.17
C LYS A 191 -5.67 17.16 -26.10
N ALA A 192 -4.79 16.23 -25.73
CA ALA A 192 -3.34 16.44 -25.73
C ALA A 192 -2.83 16.76 -27.16
N ALA A 193 -3.26 16.01 -28.15
CA ALA A 193 -2.89 16.21 -29.55
C ALA A 193 -3.38 17.56 -30.08
N GLN A 194 -4.57 18.04 -29.69
CA GLN A 194 -5.08 19.37 -30.07
C GLN A 194 -4.18 20.51 -29.64
N ILE A 195 -3.53 20.40 -28.48
CA ILE A 195 -2.56 21.39 -27.99
C ILE A 195 -1.11 21.06 -28.38
N LYS A 196 -0.91 20.01 -29.21
CA LYS A 196 0.41 19.54 -29.69
C LYS A 196 1.39 19.19 -28.57
N MET A 197 0.90 18.60 -27.48
CA MET A 197 1.70 18.16 -26.35
C MET A 197 1.58 16.67 -26.12
N SER A 198 2.70 16.03 -25.74
CA SER A 198 2.71 14.64 -25.30
C SER A 198 2.13 14.54 -23.87
N PRO A 199 1.66 13.35 -23.44
CA PRO A 199 1.28 13.09 -22.06
C PRO A 199 2.33 13.53 -21.02
N SER A 200 3.59 13.23 -21.26
CA SER A 200 4.71 13.64 -20.38
C SER A 200 4.86 15.15 -20.27
N GLN A 201 4.76 15.85 -21.39
CA GLN A 201 4.82 17.33 -21.40
C GLN A 201 3.65 17.94 -20.62
N ILE A 202 2.44 17.36 -20.74
CA ILE A 202 1.27 17.81 -19.98
C ILE A 202 1.44 17.54 -18.49
N MET A 203 1.94 16.35 -18.11
CA MET A 203 2.21 16.04 -16.69
C MET A 203 3.25 16.99 -16.10
N THR A 204 4.32 17.28 -16.85
CA THR A 204 5.33 18.25 -16.45
C THR A 204 4.72 19.65 -16.26
N LEU A 205 3.97 20.15 -17.24
CA LEU A 205 3.33 21.47 -17.15
C LEU A 205 2.34 21.52 -15.97
N ALA A 206 1.54 20.47 -15.78
CA ALA A 206 0.60 20.39 -14.66
C ALA A 206 1.31 20.44 -13.30
N SER A 207 2.48 19.82 -13.18
CA SER A 207 3.29 19.88 -11.95
C SER A 207 3.82 21.29 -11.67
N ILE A 208 4.21 22.03 -12.70
CA ILE A 208 4.64 23.44 -12.59
C ILE A 208 3.47 24.30 -12.15
N VAL A 209 2.32 24.18 -12.82
CA VAL A 209 1.09 24.93 -12.49
C VAL A 209 0.66 24.68 -11.05
N GLN A 210 0.74 23.42 -10.59
CA GLN A 210 0.38 23.05 -9.22
C GLN A 210 1.31 23.68 -8.18
N LYS A 211 2.59 23.81 -8.49
CA LYS A 211 3.58 24.44 -7.60
C LYS A 211 3.50 25.96 -7.61
N GLU A 212 2.99 26.55 -8.69
CA GLU A 212 2.84 28.01 -8.84
C GLU A 212 1.69 28.55 -7.99
N THR A 213 0.56 27.82 -7.94
CA THR A 213 -0.59 28.25 -7.15
C THR A 213 -1.23 27.13 -6.33
N ALA A 214 -1.52 27.43 -5.06
CA ALA A 214 -2.30 26.55 -4.19
C ALA A 214 -3.79 26.59 -4.54
N LYS A 215 -4.29 27.69 -5.13
CA LYS A 215 -5.71 27.89 -5.43
C LYS A 215 -6.10 27.15 -6.70
N VAL A 216 -7.00 26.19 -6.59
CA VAL A 216 -7.47 25.37 -7.72
C VAL A 216 -8.12 26.22 -8.81
N SER A 217 -8.86 27.29 -8.43
CA SER A 217 -9.53 28.20 -9.37
C SER A 217 -8.56 29.01 -10.25
N GLU A 218 -7.32 29.24 -9.80
CA GLU A 218 -6.30 29.98 -10.56
C GLU A 218 -5.55 29.09 -11.56
N ARG A 219 -5.54 27.77 -11.35
CA ARG A 219 -4.77 26.82 -12.18
C ARG A 219 -5.08 26.90 -13.68
N PRO A 220 -6.33 27.06 -14.13
CA PRO A 220 -6.62 27.22 -15.56
C PRO A 220 -5.98 28.49 -16.15
N ILE A 221 -5.95 29.60 -15.40
CA ILE A 221 -5.36 30.87 -15.84
C ILE A 221 -3.85 30.71 -15.96
N VAL A 222 -3.19 30.15 -14.94
CA VAL A 222 -1.74 29.90 -14.95
C VAL A 222 -1.36 28.93 -16.07
N ALA A 223 -2.14 27.85 -16.27
CA ALA A 223 -1.92 26.92 -17.36
C ALA A 223 -2.03 27.59 -18.73
N GLY A 224 -3.04 28.44 -18.92
CA GLY A 224 -3.22 29.27 -20.14
C GLY A 224 -2.04 30.19 -20.41
N LEU A 225 -1.54 30.88 -19.36
CA LEU A 225 -0.35 31.71 -19.45
C LEU A 225 0.85 30.90 -19.95
N TYR A 226 1.14 29.77 -19.34
CA TYR A 226 2.30 28.95 -19.72
C TYR A 226 2.15 28.33 -21.11
N LEU A 227 0.95 27.87 -21.50
CA LEU A 227 0.69 27.39 -22.86
C LEU A 227 0.92 28.49 -23.89
N ASN A 228 0.52 29.74 -23.62
CA ASN A 228 0.77 30.88 -24.51
C ASN A 228 2.26 31.21 -24.61
N ARG A 229 3.01 31.16 -23.51
CA ARG A 229 4.48 31.32 -23.52
C ARG A 229 5.15 30.26 -24.37
N LEU A 230 4.78 28.98 -24.20
CA LEU A 230 5.31 27.85 -25.00
C LEU A 230 5.03 28.05 -26.50
N LYS A 231 3.80 28.43 -26.87
CA LYS A 231 3.43 28.70 -28.28
C LYS A 231 4.25 29.85 -28.93
N ARG A 232 4.68 30.82 -28.13
CA ARG A 232 5.48 31.96 -28.57
C ARG A 232 6.98 31.77 -28.41
N ASN A 233 7.43 30.55 -27.98
CA ASN A 233 8.82 30.25 -27.64
C ASN A 233 9.42 31.20 -26.59
N ILE A 234 8.60 31.67 -25.66
CA ILE A 234 9.02 32.49 -24.53
C ILE A 234 9.33 31.58 -23.33
N PRO A 235 10.46 31.78 -22.62
CA PRO A 235 10.75 31.02 -21.39
C PRO A 235 9.61 31.10 -20.37
N LEU A 236 9.31 30.02 -19.68
CA LEU A 236 8.21 29.96 -18.68
C LEU A 236 8.44 30.92 -17.52
N GLN A 237 9.69 31.14 -17.10
CA GLN A 237 10.08 31.95 -15.93
C GLN A 237 9.31 31.53 -14.67
N ALA A 238 9.21 30.22 -14.45
CA ALA A 238 8.48 29.64 -13.34
C ALA A 238 9.46 29.32 -12.19
N ASP A 239 9.36 30.01 -11.07
CA ASP A 239 10.21 29.79 -9.89
C ASP A 239 10.28 28.35 -9.44
N PRO A 240 9.18 27.55 -9.46
CA PRO A 240 9.22 26.14 -9.11
C PRO A 240 10.23 25.32 -9.91
N THR A 241 10.50 25.67 -11.16
CA THR A 241 11.47 24.93 -12.00
C THR A 241 12.90 25.17 -11.54
N ILE A 242 13.23 26.39 -11.16
CA ILE A 242 14.54 26.77 -10.62
C ILE A 242 14.77 26.07 -9.27
N ILE A 243 13.77 26.14 -8.39
CA ILE A 243 13.80 25.48 -7.08
C ILE A 243 14.00 23.97 -7.23
N TYR A 244 13.31 23.35 -8.19
CA TYR A 244 13.43 21.93 -8.47
C TYR A 244 14.87 21.54 -8.87
N ILE A 245 15.46 22.28 -9.83
CA ILE A 245 16.84 22.03 -10.30
C ILE A 245 17.84 22.20 -9.15
N LEU A 246 17.69 23.24 -8.34
CA LEU A 246 18.56 23.52 -7.21
C LEU A 246 18.45 22.42 -6.13
N LYS A 247 17.25 21.90 -5.86
CA LYS A 247 17.06 20.74 -4.98
C LYS A 247 17.74 19.48 -5.52
N GLN A 248 17.65 19.24 -6.83
CA GLN A 248 18.35 18.10 -7.45
C GLN A 248 19.88 18.21 -7.35
N LYS A 249 20.42 19.43 -7.49
CA LYS A 249 21.87 19.69 -7.45
C LYS A 249 22.44 19.65 -6.03
N ASN A 250 21.73 20.23 -5.06
CA ASN A 250 22.24 20.44 -3.69
C ASN A 250 21.66 19.47 -2.66
N GLY A 251 20.75 18.55 -3.06
CA GLY A 251 20.12 17.60 -2.17
C GLY A 251 19.28 18.24 -1.08
N GLU A 252 19.14 17.53 0.05
CA GLU A 252 18.34 17.98 1.21
C GLU A 252 18.90 19.24 1.90
N ASN A 253 20.14 19.60 1.63
CA ASN A 253 20.78 20.82 2.20
C ASN A 253 20.27 22.12 1.57
N PHE A 254 19.43 22.04 0.52
CA PHE A 254 18.86 23.23 -0.12
C PHE A 254 17.79 23.89 0.75
N LYS A 255 18.09 25.08 1.27
CA LYS A 255 17.16 25.91 2.05
C LYS A 255 16.33 26.81 1.12
N GLU A 256 15.15 26.33 0.72
CA GLU A 256 14.21 27.03 -0.19
C GLU A 256 13.88 28.46 0.28
N LYS A 257 13.58 28.63 1.58
CA LYS A 257 13.24 29.95 2.14
C LYS A 257 14.36 31.00 1.98
N SER A 258 15.62 30.60 2.16
CA SER A 258 16.75 31.51 2.02
C SER A 258 17.02 31.92 0.56
N PHE A 259 16.72 31.02 -0.39
CA PHE A 259 16.85 31.29 -1.82
C PHE A 259 15.76 32.24 -2.30
N THR A 260 14.51 31.98 -1.98
CA THR A 260 13.36 32.81 -2.35
C THR A 260 13.50 34.23 -1.81
N GLN A 261 14.00 34.38 -0.59
CA GLN A 261 14.27 35.72 -0.01
C GLN A 261 15.41 36.45 -0.73
N ARG A 262 16.53 35.74 -1.02
CA ARG A 262 17.64 36.34 -1.78
C ARG A 262 17.24 36.71 -3.20
N PHE A 263 16.43 35.90 -3.86
CA PHE A 263 15.95 36.16 -5.22
C PHE A 263 14.98 37.35 -5.25
N LYS A 264 14.07 37.47 -4.29
CA LYS A 264 13.20 38.65 -4.13
C LYS A 264 14.01 39.92 -3.91
N ASN A 265 15.05 39.87 -3.10
CA ASN A 265 15.93 41.01 -2.83
C ASN A 265 16.77 41.40 -4.05
N LEU A 266 17.03 40.48 -5.00
CA LEU A 266 17.74 40.74 -6.26
C LEU A 266 16.84 41.39 -7.33
N ILE A 267 15.53 41.15 -7.28
CA ILE A 267 14.55 41.68 -8.25
C ILE A 267 13.95 43.00 -7.75
N SER A 268 14.07 43.31 -6.48
CA SER A 268 13.57 44.56 -5.87
C SER A 268 14.53 45.74 -5.98
N ILE A 269 15.61 45.61 -6.75
CA ILE A 269 16.48 46.70 -7.21
C ILE A 269 16.13 47.02 -8.65
#